data_ca3f00679f657724d1664b5c913b82a0
#
_entry.id   ca3f00679f657724d1664b5c913b82a0
#
_cell.length_a   1.000
_cell.length_b   1.000
_cell.length_c   1.000
_cell.angle_alpha   90.00
_cell.angle_beta   90.00
_cell.angle_gamma   90.00
#
_symmetry.space_group_name_H-M   'P 1'
#
loop_
_entity.id
_entity.type
_entity.pdbx_description
1 polymer ?
#
loop_
_entity_poly.entity_id
_entity_poly.type
_entity_poly.pdbx_seq_one_letter_code
_entity_poly.pdbx_strand_id
1 'polypeptide(L)'
;MSSEFIASWELFGPSYLTALAGGVLLSLIGVLVVARDQVFLAAAVAQSSMLGVATSLMLGWANPALLAVGCSVSAALFINHRRERGGSTNQETTGWVFLLASALSILLLAKQPFSVKEVQALTASTMIGSTGGEAGLFLAFGTVLAVAAFGLRDRLVLWLSDPVMAAAVGMRLGLWAAGLAVVLGLAAGLMLRSTGLLFTFGCLVLPALAAKNLAREIGSLFWLAPLIAGVGVLSGLILAHFYDFPPGQVIVVVLTLISLMTGVARVFRQSM
;
A
#
# COMPACT_ATOMS: atom_id res chain seq x y z
N MET A 1 -18.27 -17.60 19.82
CA MET A 1 -17.07 -16.86 19.37
C MET A 1 -16.57 -17.32 18.00
N SER A 2 -16.04 -18.54 17.83
CA SER A 2 -15.59 -19.03 16.52
C SER A 2 -16.73 -19.24 15.52
N SER A 3 -17.89 -19.72 15.98
CA SER A 3 -19.07 -19.95 15.15
C SER A 3 -19.71 -18.66 14.61
N GLU A 4 -19.69 -17.59 15.36
CA GLU A 4 -20.22 -16.29 14.94
C GLU A 4 -19.35 -15.61 13.89
N PHE A 5 -18.02 -15.69 14.02
CA PHE A 5 -17.08 -15.23 13.03
C PHE A 5 -17.20 -16.02 11.71
N ILE A 6 -17.39 -17.36 11.81
CA ILE A 6 -17.60 -18.20 10.61
C ILE A 6 -18.93 -17.88 9.94
N ALA A 7 -19.99 -17.62 10.72
CA ALA A 7 -21.28 -17.20 10.17
C ALA A 7 -21.21 -15.82 9.49
N SER A 8 -20.42 -14.88 10.05
CA SER A 8 -20.19 -13.58 9.41
C SER A 8 -19.43 -13.68 8.09
N TRP A 9 -18.70 -14.78 7.86
CA TRP A 9 -17.96 -15.01 6.62
C TRP A 9 -18.88 -15.16 5.40
N GLU A 10 -20.09 -15.69 5.56
CA GLU A 10 -21.07 -15.77 4.47
C GLU A 10 -21.47 -14.36 3.96
N LEU A 11 -21.55 -13.38 4.86
CA LEU A 11 -21.95 -12.02 4.54
C LEU A 11 -20.77 -11.12 4.14
N PHE A 12 -19.65 -11.21 4.84
CA PHE A 12 -18.49 -10.34 4.69
C PHE A 12 -17.28 -11.01 4.02
N GLY A 13 -17.40 -12.25 3.60
CA GLY A 13 -16.32 -13.04 3.00
C GLY A 13 -15.59 -12.32 1.85
N PRO A 14 -16.27 -11.72 0.87
CA PRO A 14 -15.61 -10.95 -0.18
C PRO A 14 -14.76 -9.80 0.36
N SER A 15 -15.24 -9.08 1.38
CA SER A 15 -14.52 -7.97 2.00
C SER A 15 -13.29 -8.45 2.78
N TYR A 16 -13.40 -9.58 3.49
CA TYR A 16 -12.29 -10.18 4.20
C TYR A 16 -11.20 -10.71 3.24
N LEU A 17 -11.61 -11.36 2.15
CA LEU A 17 -10.70 -11.80 1.09
C LEU A 17 -10.02 -10.62 0.40
N THR A 18 -10.75 -9.55 0.11
CA THR A 18 -10.19 -8.32 -0.45
C THR A 18 -9.14 -7.71 0.47
N ALA A 19 -9.40 -7.63 1.77
CA ALA A 19 -8.45 -7.12 2.76
C ALA A 19 -7.20 -8.01 2.84
N LEU A 20 -7.37 -9.32 2.88
CA LEU A 20 -6.25 -10.26 2.97
C LEU A 20 -5.39 -10.24 1.71
N ALA A 21 -6.02 -10.40 0.55
CA ALA A 21 -5.32 -10.37 -0.73
C ALA A 21 -4.62 -9.03 -0.97
N GLY A 22 -5.32 -7.94 -0.69
CA GLY A 22 -4.78 -6.60 -0.81
C GLY A 22 -3.66 -6.30 0.18
N GLY A 23 -3.78 -6.70 1.42
CA GLY A 23 -2.74 -6.52 2.44
C GLY A 23 -1.45 -7.27 2.06
N VAL A 24 -1.56 -8.52 1.59
CA VAL A 24 -0.42 -9.31 1.09
C VAL A 24 0.19 -8.69 -0.16
N LEU A 25 -0.62 -8.28 -1.13
CA LEU A 25 -0.19 -7.58 -2.33
C LEU A 25 0.59 -6.30 -1.99
N LEU A 26 0.01 -5.45 -1.17
CA LEU A 26 0.63 -4.18 -0.76
C LEU A 26 1.95 -4.40 -0.02
N SER A 27 2.04 -5.43 0.82
CA SER A 27 3.25 -5.75 1.56
C SER A 27 4.42 -6.15 0.64
N LEU A 28 4.16 -6.87 -0.46
CA LEU A 28 5.18 -7.20 -1.47
C LEU A 28 5.74 -5.95 -2.14
N ILE A 29 4.87 -5.00 -2.52
CA ILE A 29 5.30 -3.71 -3.07
C ILE A 29 6.03 -2.91 -1.99
N GLY A 30 5.55 -2.98 -0.77
CA GLY A 30 6.12 -2.33 0.40
C GLY A 30 7.57 -2.72 0.67
N VAL A 31 7.96 -3.98 0.42
CA VAL A 31 9.36 -4.41 0.51
C VAL A 31 10.25 -3.56 -0.39
N LEU A 32 9.83 -3.32 -1.64
CA LEU A 32 10.60 -2.51 -2.59
C LEU A 32 10.65 -1.04 -2.18
N VAL A 33 9.52 -0.51 -1.70
CA VAL A 33 9.40 0.89 -1.25
C VAL A 33 10.24 1.15 0.00
N VAL A 34 10.17 0.27 1.01
CA VAL A 34 10.90 0.40 2.27
C VAL A 34 12.39 0.14 2.09
N ALA A 35 12.78 -0.83 1.25
CA ALA A 35 14.19 -1.10 0.97
C ALA A 35 14.88 0.04 0.22
N ARG A 36 14.13 0.87 -0.50
CA ARG A 36 14.63 2.06 -1.21
C ARG A 36 14.44 3.37 -0.44
N ASP A 37 14.02 3.31 0.82
CA ASP A 37 13.72 4.48 1.66
C ASP A 37 12.72 5.46 1.00
N GLN A 38 11.68 4.90 0.33
CA GLN A 38 10.67 5.65 -0.40
C GLN A 38 9.28 5.64 0.27
N VAL A 39 9.25 5.49 1.60
CA VAL A 39 7.99 5.43 2.36
C VAL A 39 7.12 6.67 2.12
N PHE A 40 7.73 7.86 2.05
CA PHE A 40 7.01 9.09 1.80
C PHE A 40 6.45 9.20 0.37
N LEU A 41 7.13 8.59 -0.62
CA LEU A 41 6.59 8.44 -1.98
C LEU A 41 5.26 7.68 -1.96
N ALA A 42 5.18 6.59 -1.20
CA ALA A 42 3.96 5.81 -1.09
C ALA A 42 2.80 6.63 -0.52
N ALA A 43 3.05 7.47 0.48
CA ALA A 43 2.06 8.39 1.04
C ALA A 43 1.57 9.40 0.00
N ALA A 44 2.48 10.01 -0.78
CA ALA A 44 2.13 10.97 -1.84
C ALA A 44 1.31 10.32 -2.95
N VAL A 45 1.65 9.10 -3.34
CA VAL A 45 0.92 8.33 -4.36
C VAL A 45 -0.49 7.95 -3.86
N ALA A 46 -0.62 7.55 -2.60
CA ALA A 46 -1.91 7.26 -2.00
C ALA A 46 -2.82 8.51 -1.92
N GLN A 47 -2.27 9.69 -1.57
CA GLN A 47 -3.01 10.94 -1.60
C GLN A 47 -3.40 11.36 -3.02
N SER A 48 -2.52 11.13 -4.00
CA SER A 48 -2.84 11.40 -5.40
C SER A 48 -3.95 10.49 -5.94
N SER A 49 -4.04 9.25 -5.45
CA SER A 49 -5.16 8.36 -5.73
C SER A 49 -6.47 8.92 -5.18
N MET A 50 -6.46 9.45 -3.94
CA MET A 50 -7.62 10.10 -3.33
C MET A 50 -8.08 11.33 -4.14
N LEU A 51 -7.12 12.12 -4.66
CA LEU A 51 -7.42 13.23 -5.57
C LEU A 51 -8.13 12.73 -6.85
N GLY A 52 -7.70 11.60 -7.40
CA GLY A 52 -8.34 10.98 -8.56
C GLY A 52 -9.79 10.56 -8.28
N VAL A 53 -10.05 9.95 -7.12
CA VAL A 53 -11.43 9.62 -6.67
C VAL A 53 -12.26 10.89 -6.51
N ALA A 54 -11.73 11.91 -5.82
CA ALA A 54 -12.43 13.19 -5.61
C ALA A 54 -12.78 13.87 -6.94
N THR A 55 -11.87 13.85 -7.89
CA THR A 55 -12.08 14.40 -9.24
C THR A 55 -13.16 13.61 -9.99
N SER A 56 -13.18 12.29 -9.89
CA SER A 56 -14.19 11.44 -10.51
C SER A 56 -15.60 11.74 -9.97
N LEU A 57 -15.71 11.86 -8.65
CA LEU A 57 -16.97 12.20 -8.00
C LEU A 57 -17.49 13.58 -8.41
N MET A 58 -16.57 14.57 -8.52
CA MET A 58 -16.92 15.91 -8.99
C MET A 58 -17.43 15.91 -10.44
N LEU A 59 -16.82 15.10 -11.31
CA LEU A 59 -17.19 15.00 -12.73
C LEU A 59 -18.40 14.06 -12.98
N GLY A 60 -18.88 13.37 -11.96
CA GLY A 60 -19.96 12.37 -12.10
C GLY A 60 -19.56 11.16 -12.95
N TRP A 61 -18.28 10.80 -13.00
CA TRP A 61 -17.81 9.65 -13.77
C TRP A 61 -18.18 8.33 -13.09
N ALA A 62 -18.68 7.38 -13.90
CA ALA A 62 -19.13 6.08 -13.40
C ALA A 62 -18.02 5.20 -12.79
N ASN A 63 -16.77 5.40 -13.19
CA ASN A 63 -15.63 4.58 -12.76
C ASN A 63 -14.55 5.41 -12.04
N PRO A 64 -14.69 5.67 -10.73
CA PRO A 64 -13.70 6.43 -9.95
C PRO A 64 -12.31 5.78 -9.93
N ALA A 65 -12.23 4.45 -10.07
CA ALA A 65 -10.97 3.71 -10.06
C ALA A 65 -10.02 4.12 -11.20
N LEU A 66 -10.54 4.47 -12.38
CA LEU A 66 -9.70 4.88 -13.51
C LEU A 66 -8.96 6.19 -13.24
N LEU A 67 -9.65 7.19 -12.70
CA LEU A 67 -9.01 8.46 -12.32
C LEU A 67 -8.11 8.31 -11.10
N ALA A 68 -8.48 7.48 -10.14
CA ALA A 68 -7.63 7.15 -9.00
C ALA A 68 -6.29 6.56 -9.46
N VAL A 69 -6.34 5.56 -10.33
CA VAL A 69 -5.15 4.93 -10.93
C VAL A 69 -4.38 5.93 -11.79
N GLY A 70 -5.06 6.70 -12.63
CA GLY A 70 -4.41 7.69 -13.49
C GLY A 70 -3.64 8.74 -12.69
N CYS A 71 -4.25 9.31 -11.63
CA CYS A 71 -3.59 10.29 -10.76
C CYS A 71 -2.45 9.68 -9.96
N SER A 72 -2.62 8.48 -9.39
CA SER A 72 -1.58 7.82 -8.61
C SER A 72 -0.38 7.40 -9.44
N VAL A 73 -0.59 6.82 -10.63
CA VAL A 73 0.49 6.45 -11.55
C VAL A 73 1.22 7.69 -12.08
N SER A 74 0.49 8.74 -12.49
CA SER A 74 1.10 9.98 -12.97
C SER A 74 1.94 10.66 -11.89
N ALA A 75 1.46 10.72 -10.65
CA ALA A 75 2.21 11.26 -9.52
C ALA A 75 3.47 10.44 -9.22
N ALA A 76 3.36 9.10 -9.20
CA ALA A 76 4.50 8.22 -8.97
C ALA A 76 5.58 8.36 -10.05
N LEU A 77 5.19 8.39 -11.33
CA LEU A 77 6.10 8.60 -12.46
C LEU A 77 6.72 9.99 -12.44
N PHE A 78 5.94 11.03 -12.13
CA PHE A 78 6.44 12.39 -12.04
C PHE A 78 7.51 12.53 -10.96
N ILE A 79 7.26 12.02 -9.75
CA ILE A 79 8.23 12.06 -8.66
C ILE A 79 9.48 11.24 -9.02
N ASN A 80 9.30 10.06 -9.62
CA ASN A 80 10.43 9.23 -10.05
C ASN A 80 11.28 9.93 -11.13
N HIS A 81 10.66 10.55 -12.13
CA HIS A 81 11.35 11.27 -13.18
C HIS A 81 12.17 12.47 -12.65
N ARG A 82 11.61 13.19 -11.68
CA ARG A 82 12.33 14.31 -11.01
C ARG A 82 13.52 13.78 -10.22
N ARG A 83 13.41 12.62 -9.60
CA ARG A 83 14.48 11.95 -8.87
C ARG A 83 15.65 11.58 -9.77
N GLU A 84 15.41 11.06 -10.96
CA GLU A 84 16.45 10.66 -11.92
C GLU A 84 17.27 11.84 -12.45
N ARG A 85 16.70 13.03 -12.51
CA ARG A 85 17.36 14.25 -13.00
C ARG A 85 18.27 14.94 -11.97
N GLY A 86 18.56 14.33 -10.83
CA GLY A 86 19.62 14.76 -9.90
C GLY A 86 19.27 15.97 -9.05
N GLY A 87 18.02 16.29 -8.85
CA GLY A 87 17.61 17.30 -7.85
C GLY A 87 17.86 16.79 -6.45
N SER A 88 18.59 17.52 -5.62
CA SER A 88 18.85 17.23 -4.19
C SER A 88 17.60 17.15 -3.30
N THR A 89 16.42 17.25 -3.87
CA THR A 89 15.14 17.57 -3.27
C THR A 89 14.05 16.53 -3.58
N ASN A 90 14.40 15.24 -3.63
CA ASN A 90 13.40 14.18 -3.85
C ASN A 90 12.28 14.21 -2.80
N GLN A 91 12.63 14.52 -1.54
CA GLN A 91 11.66 14.63 -0.47
C GLN A 91 10.79 15.88 -0.59
N GLU A 92 11.34 16.98 -1.10
CA GLU A 92 10.59 18.22 -1.36
C GLU A 92 9.53 18.02 -2.45
N THR A 93 9.93 17.45 -3.61
CA THR A 93 8.96 17.14 -4.69
C THR A 93 7.87 16.21 -4.20
N THR A 94 8.22 15.18 -3.44
CA THR A 94 7.24 14.27 -2.84
C THR A 94 6.35 14.99 -1.84
N GLY A 95 6.93 15.89 -1.03
CA GLY A 95 6.21 16.67 -0.03
C GLY A 95 5.15 17.58 -0.62
N TRP A 96 5.49 18.38 -1.61
CA TRP A 96 4.50 19.27 -2.20
C TRP A 96 3.47 18.53 -3.06
N VAL A 97 3.82 17.42 -3.72
CA VAL A 97 2.82 16.56 -4.38
C VAL A 97 1.83 15.99 -3.35
N PHE A 98 2.33 15.49 -2.21
CA PHE A 98 1.49 15.02 -1.11
C PHE A 98 0.53 16.10 -0.61
N LEU A 99 1.06 17.29 -0.30
CA LEU A 99 0.27 18.41 0.22
C LEU A 99 -0.75 18.92 -0.79
N LEU A 100 -0.34 19.07 -2.05
CA LEU A 100 -1.22 19.52 -3.12
C LEU A 100 -2.35 18.52 -3.37
N ALA A 101 -2.03 17.23 -3.50
CA ALA A 101 -3.02 16.18 -3.71
C ALA A 101 -4.00 16.09 -2.53
N SER A 102 -3.50 16.17 -1.30
CA SER A 102 -4.33 16.15 -0.09
C SER A 102 -5.27 17.36 -0.03
N ALA A 103 -4.75 18.57 -0.22
CA ALA A 103 -5.54 19.80 -0.17
C ALA A 103 -6.60 19.84 -1.27
N LEU A 104 -6.21 19.52 -2.52
CA LEU A 104 -7.14 19.54 -3.65
C LEU A 104 -8.24 18.48 -3.49
N SER A 105 -7.93 17.28 -3.01
CA SER A 105 -8.94 16.24 -2.79
C SER A 105 -10.02 16.70 -1.80
N ILE A 106 -9.61 17.33 -0.70
CA ILE A 106 -10.55 17.87 0.30
C ILE A 106 -11.36 19.03 -0.28
N LEU A 107 -10.74 19.96 -1.01
CA LEU A 107 -11.42 21.08 -1.63
C LEU A 107 -12.45 20.65 -2.68
N LEU A 108 -12.13 19.65 -3.50
CA LEU A 108 -13.07 19.11 -4.50
C LEU A 108 -14.25 18.41 -3.83
N LEU A 109 -14.00 17.63 -2.78
CA LEU A 109 -15.05 16.95 -2.03
C LEU A 109 -15.92 17.91 -1.23
N ALA A 110 -15.38 19.03 -0.71
CA ALA A 110 -16.12 20.01 0.07
C ALA A 110 -17.28 20.67 -0.69
N LYS A 111 -17.26 20.66 -2.02
CA LYS A 111 -18.34 21.18 -2.87
C LYS A 111 -19.46 20.17 -3.13
N GLN A 112 -19.32 18.92 -2.72
CA GLN A 112 -20.32 17.87 -2.95
C GLN A 112 -21.34 17.78 -1.77
N PRO A 113 -22.63 17.53 -2.03
CA PRO A 113 -23.68 17.49 -1.00
C PRO A 113 -23.45 16.43 0.10
N PHE A 114 -22.72 15.37 -0.21
CA PHE A 114 -22.42 14.25 0.70
C PHE A 114 -20.94 14.19 1.12
N SER A 115 -20.20 15.27 0.94
CA SER A 115 -18.74 15.35 1.03
C SER A 115 -18.15 14.81 2.32
N VAL A 116 -18.72 15.15 3.48
CA VAL A 116 -18.17 14.74 4.79
C VAL A 116 -18.22 13.22 4.97
N LYS A 117 -19.33 12.58 4.56
CA LYS A 117 -19.49 11.12 4.65
C LYS A 117 -18.55 10.39 3.68
N GLU A 118 -18.39 10.91 2.46
CA GLU A 118 -17.50 10.32 1.46
C GLU A 118 -16.03 10.47 1.83
N VAL A 119 -15.60 11.64 2.31
CA VAL A 119 -14.25 11.83 2.85
C VAL A 119 -13.98 10.88 4.01
N GLN A 120 -14.94 10.74 4.93
CA GLN A 120 -14.82 9.81 6.04
C GLN A 120 -14.77 8.36 5.56
N ALA A 121 -15.60 7.96 4.60
CA ALA A 121 -15.58 6.60 4.04
C ALA A 121 -14.24 6.27 3.36
N LEU A 122 -13.68 7.19 2.56
CA LEU A 122 -12.41 7.01 1.88
C LEU A 122 -11.21 7.04 2.84
N THR A 123 -11.29 7.84 3.90
CA THR A 123 -10.23 7.89 4.92
C THR A 123 -10.39 6.81 5.98
N ALA A 124 -11.61 6.50 6.36
CA ALA A 124 -11.92 5.61 7.49
C ALA A 124 -11.88 4.11 7.16
N SER A 125 -11.49 3.74 5.94
CA SER A 125 -11.31 2.31 5.56
C SER A 125 -12.53 1.44 5.89
N THR A 126 -13.71 1.88 5.49
CA THR A 126 -14.92 1.06 5.58
C THR A 126 -14.85 -0.01 4.48
N MET A 127 -14.33 -1.18 4.81
CA MET A 127 -14.22 -2.33 3.88
C MET A 127 -15.59 -2.94 3.53
N ILE A 128 -16.67 -2.35 3.99
CA ILE A 128 -18.03 -2.81 3.80
C ILE A 128 -18.46 -2.48 2.37
N GLY A 129 -18.65 -3.52 1.54
CA GLY A 129 -19.14 -3.38 0.16
C GLY A 129 -18.16 -3.79 -0.94
N SER A 130 -17.03 -4.37 -0.61
CA SER A 130 -16.14 -4.98 -1.61
C SER A 130 -16.84 -6.15 -2.29
N THR A 131 -16.73 -6.19 -3.63
CA THR A 131 -17.35 -7.27 -4.43
C THR A 131 -16.39 -8.46 -4.58
N GLY A 132 -16.93 -9.65 -4.83
CA GLY A 132 -16.11 -10.84 -5.13
C GLY A 132 -15.19 -10.64 -6.35
N GLY A 133 -15.58 -9.79 -7.30
CA GLY A 133 -14.75 -9.41 -8.44
C GLY A 133 -13.50 -8.61 -8.04
N GLU A 134 -13.61 -7.72 -7.07
CA GLU A 134 -12.46 -6.97 -6.53
C GLU A 134 -11.49 -7.89 -5.81
N ALA A 135 -11.99 -8.81 -4.97
CA ALA A 135 -11.15 -9.82 -4.34
C ALA A 135 -10.38 -10.67 -5.36
N GLY A 136 -11.06 -11.11 -6.42
CA GLY A 136 -10.44 -11.86 -7.52
C GLY A 136 -9.36 -11.05 -8.26
N LEU A 137 -9.61 -9.76 -8.52
CA LEU A 137 -8.65 -8.85 -9.14
C LEU A 137 -7.39 -8.68 -8.29
N PHE A 138 -7.54 -8.49 -6.98
CA PHE A 138 -6.39 -8.32 -6.07
C PHE A 138 -5.61 -9.62 -5.90
N LEU A 139 -6.29 -10.77 -5.86
CA LEU A 139 -5.63 -12.08 -5.86
C LEU A 139 -4.82 -12.29 -7.15
N ALA A 140 -5.41 -12.01 -8.31
CA ALA A 140 -4.72 -12.15 -9.59
C ALA A 140 -3.52 -11.20 -9.68
N PHE A 141 -3.70 -9.92 -9.34
CA PHE A 141 -2.62 -8.94 -9.34
C PHE A 141 -1.52 -9.30 -8.32
N GLY A 142 -1.89 -9.73 -7.11
CA GLY A 142 -0.96 -10.21 -6.09
C GLY A 142 -0.17 -11.43 -6.54
N THR A 143 -0.84 -12.40 -7.19
CA THR A 143 -0.19 -13.60 -7.75
C THR A 143 0.81 -13.25 -8.85
N VAL A 144 0.42 -12.38 -9.79
CA VAL A 144 1.33 -11.90 -10.85
C VAL A 144 2.55 -11.21 -10.26
N LEU A 145 2.35 -10.33 -9.27
CA LEU A 145 3.46 -9.65 -8.59
C LEU A 145 4.34 -10.62 -7.80
N ALA A 146 3.76 -11.59 -7.10
CA ALA A 146 4.51 -12.62 -6.39
C ALA A 146 5.37 -13.43 -7.37
N VAL A 147 4.78 -13.93 -8.45
CA VAL A 147 5.51 -14.69 -9.50
C VAL A 147 6.63 -13.81 -10.09
N ALA A 148 6.35 -12.54 -10.40
CA ALA A 148 7.36 -11.61 -10.91
C ALA A 148 8.48 -11.35 -9.86
N ALA A 149 8.13 -11.14 -8.59
CA ALA A 149 9.08 -10.90 -7.52
C ALA A 149 9.99 -12.11 -7.28
N PHE A 150 9.44 -13.32 -7.31
CA PHE A 150 10.23 -14.54 -7.17
C PHE A 150 11.03 -14.87 -8.43
N GLY A 151 10.47 -14.69 -9.62
CA GLY A 151 11.18 -14.92 -10.89
C GLY A 151 12.31 -13.93 -11.15
N LEU A 152 12.18 -12.70 -10.65
CA LEU A 152 13.17 -11.64 -10.77
C LEU A 152 13.97 -11.39 -9.48
N ARG A 153 13.88 -12.32 -8.51
CA ARG A 153 14.41 -12.15 -7.15
C ARG A 153 15.88 -11.70 -7.15
N ASP A 154 16.74 -12.35 -7.91
CA ASP A 154 18.17 -12.04 -7.92
C ASP A 154 18.45 -10.65 -8.47
N ARG A 155 17.71 -10.23 -9.49
CA ARG A 155 17.80 -8.87 -10.06
C ARG A 155 17.24 -7.83 -9.09
N LEU A 156 16.11 -8.12 -8.43
CA LEU A 156 15.52 -7.23 -7.42
C LEU A 156 16.46 -7.07 -6.22
N VAL A 157 17.01 -8.17 -5.70
CA VAL A 157 17.96 -8.13 -4.59
C VAL A 157 19.20 -7.32 -4.98
N LEU A 158 19.77 -7.54 -6.15
CA LEU A 158 20.91 -6.77 -6.66
C LEU A 158 20.57 -5.27 -6.78
N TRP A 159 19.41 -4.94 -7.36
CA TRP A 159 18.96 -3.56 -7.52
C TRP A 159 18.71 -2.83 -6.20
N LEU A 160 18.29 -3.56 -5.16
CA LEU A 160 18.03 -3.01 -3.83
C LEU A 160 19.30 -2.90 -2.99
N SER A 161 20.24 -3.86 -3.13
CA SER A 161 21.49 -3.92 -2.34
C SER A 161 22.56 -3.00 -2.88
N ASP A 162 22.79 -3.05 -4.18
CA ASP A 162 23.87 -2.31 -4.86
C ASP A 162 23.42 -1.80 -6.24
N PRO A 163 22.84 -0.59 -6.29
CA PRO A 163 22.43 0.03 -7.54
C PRO A 163 23.61 0.28 -8.52
N VAL A 164 24.82 0.47 -8.01
CA VAL A 164 26.01 0.72 -8.84
C VAL A 164 26.40 -0.55 -9.58
N MET A 165 26.47 -1.67 -8.86
CA MET A 165 26.73 -2.99 -9.46
C MET A 165 25.60 -3.39 -10.43
N ALA A 166 24.33 -3.12 -10.07
CA ALA A 166 23.21 -3.38 -10.96
C ALA A 166 23.35 -2.61 -12.30
N ALA A 167 23.79 -1.36 -12.26
CA ALA A 167 24.07 -0.59 -13.46
C ALA A 167 25.25 -1.17 -14.27
N ALA A 168 26.32 -1.61 -13.58
CA ALA A 168 27.50 -2.22 -14.21
C ALA A 168 27.19 -3.51 -14.95
N VAL A 169 26.22 -4.30 -14.46
CA VAL A 169 25.71 -5.52 -15.12
C VAL A 169 24.71 -5.19 -16.25
N GLY A 170 24.49 -3.92 -16.56
CA GLY A 170 23.65 -3.49 -17.68
C GLY A 170 22.16 -3.33 -17.33
N MET A 171 21.79 -3.29 -16.05
CA MET A 171 20.41 -3.01 -15.66
C MET A 171 20.06 -1.54 -15.87
N ARG A 172 18.95 -1.26 -16.54
CA ARG A 172 18.44 0.10 -16.72
C ARG A 172 17.68 0.54 -15.47
N LEU A 173 18.38 1.14 -14.50
CA LEU A 173 17.84 1.51 -13.19
C LEU A 173 16.57 2.37 -13.29
N GLY A 174 16.51 3.28 -14.26
CA GLY A 174 15.33 4.12 -14.51
C GLY A 174 14.08 3.30 -14.88
N LEU A 175 14.22 2.27 -15.71
CA LEU A 175 13.10 1.39 -16.06
C LEU A 175 12.60 0.59 -14.85
N TRP A 176 13.49 0.12 -13.99
CA TRP A 176 13.13 -0.57 -12.77
C TRP A 176 12.40 0.35 -11.78
N ALA A 177 12.89 1.59 -11.64
CA ALA A 177 12.26 2.60 -10.80
C ALA A 177 10.89 3.05 -11.37
N ALA A 178 10.78 3.23 -12.69
CA ALA A 178 9.52 3.52 -13.36
C ALA A 178 8.53 2.35 -13.23
N GLY A 179 9.00 1.11 -13.37
CA GLY A 179 8.18 -0.08 -13.14
C GLY A 179 7.61 -0.15 -11.73
N LEU A 180 8.45 0.11 -10.71
CA LEU A 180 7.98 0.21 -9.32
C LEU A 180 6.95 1.34 -9.14
N ALA A 181 7.19 2.51 -9.75
CA ALA A 181 6.25 3.64 -9.68
C ALA A 181 4.88 3.30 -10.28
N VAL A 182 4.87 2.62 -11.43
CA VAL A 182 3.63 2.15 -12.07
C VAL A 182 2.91 1.13 -11.20
N VAL A 183 3.61 0.11 -10.71
CA VAL A 183 3.03 -0.94 -9.86
C VAL A 183 2.48 -0.35 -8.56
N LEU A 184 3.21 0.56 -7.92
CA LEU A 184 2.77 1.27 -6.73
C LEU A 184 1.52 2.12 -7.00
N GLY A 185 1.52 2.88 -8.10
CA GLY A 185 0.38 3.70 -8.50
C GLY A 185 -0.86 2.86 -8.81
N LEU A 186 -0.71 1.76 -9.54
CA LEU A 186 -1.80 0.81 -9.83
C LEU A 186 -2.38 0.22 -8.54
N ALA A 187 -1.52 -0.29 -7.66
CA ALA A 187 -1.95 -0.89 -6.40
C ALA A 187 -2.66 0.13 -5.51
N ALA A 188 -2.07 1.31 -5.30
CA ALA A 188 -2.68 2.38 -4.49
C ALA A 188 -4.01 2.86 -5.10
N GLY A 189 -4.06 3.05 -6.42
CA GLY A 189 -5.26 3.50 -7.14
C GLY A 189 -6.43 2.53 -7.04
N LEU A 190 -6.16 1.25 -7.20
CA LEU A 190 -7.19 0.21 -7.12
C LEU A 190 -7.65 -0.04 -5.69
N MET A 191 -6.70 -0.10 -4.73
CA MET A 191 -6.97 -0.45 -3.34
C MET A 191 -7.69 0.64 -2.56
N LEU A 192 -7.41 1.93 -2.85
CA LEU A 192 -7.96 3.04 -2.09
C LEU A 192 -9.48 3.00 -1.98
N ARG A 193 -10.16 2.68 -3.08
CA ARG A 193 -11.63 2.65 -3.11
C ARG A 193 -12.20 1.52 -2.27
N SER A 194 -11.59 0.33 -2.33
CA SER A 194 -12.12 -0.87 -1.67
C SER A 194 -11.76 -0.95 -0.20
N THR A 195 -10.57 -0.43 0.19
CA THR A 195 -10.02 -0.61 1.54
C THR A 195 -9.69 0.70 2.25
N GLY A 196 -9.74 1.82 1.57
CA GLY A 196 -9.45 3.15 2.10
C GLY A 196 -7.96 3.49 2.21
N LEU A 197 -7.70 4.78 2.47
CA LEU A 197 -6.36 5.36 2.46
C LEU A 197 -5.46 4.78 3.55
N LEU A 198 -5.98 4.73 4.78
CA LEU A 198 -5.20 4.33 5.96
C LEU A 198 -4.76 2.87 5.87
N PHE A 199 -5.67 1.98 5.46
CA PHE A 199 -5.35 0.57 5.24
C PHE A 199 -4.33 0.39 4.12
N THR A 200 -4.55 1.05 2.97
CA THR A 200 -3.66 0.94 1.81
C THR A 200 -2.23 1.33 2.17
N PHE A 201 -2.05 2.49 2.80
CA PHE A 201 -0.73 2.95 3.23
C PHE A 201 -0.15 2.10 4.36
N GLY A 202 -0.96 1.74 5.36
CA GLY A 202 -0.55 0.93 6.50
C GLY A 202 -0.05 -0.46 6.09
N CYS A 203 -0.82 -1.19 5.26
CA CYS A 203 -0.43 -2.52 4.76
C CYS A 203 0.76 -2.48 3.79
N LEU A 204 0.98 -1.35 3.12
CA LEU A 204 2.14 -1.18 2.26
C LEU A 204 3.43 -1.00 3.08
N VAL A 205 3.38 -0.23 4.17
CA VAL A 205 4.59 0.20 4.88
C VAL A 205 4.89 -0.69 6.08
N LEU A 206 3.91 -0.93 6.96
CA LEU A 206 4.14 -1.53 8.28
C LEU A 206 4.67 -2.97 8.24
N PRO A 207 4.11 -3.89 7.40
CA PRO A 207 4.65 -5.24 7.31
C PRO A 207 6.07 -5.29 6.77
N ALA A 208 6.40 -4.41 5.80
CA ALA A 208 7.73 -4.31 5.24
C ALA A 208 8.74 -3.74 6.25
N LEU A 209 8.36 -2.76 7.08
CA LEU A 209 9.18 -2.27 8.19
C LEU A 209 9.41 -3.35 9.25
N ALA A 210 8.36 -4.06 9.65
CA ALA A 210 8.47 -5.16 10.59
C ALA A 210 9.38 -6.27 10.06
N ALA A 211 9.24 -6.63 8.79
CA ALA A 211 10.12 -7.57 8.12
C ALA A 211 11.58 -7.08 8.09
N LYS A 212 11.83 -5.79 7.78
CA LYS A 212 13.18 -5.18 7.80
C LYS A 212 13.85 -5.27 9.17
N ASN A 213 13.07 -5.25 10.25
CA ASN A 213 13.60 -5.40 11.62
C ASN A 213 14.01 -6.85 11.95
N LEU A 214 13.33 -7.83 11.35
CA LEU A 214 13.57 -9.26 11.62
C LEU A 214 14.55 -9.89 10.63
N ALA A 215 14.54 -9.43 9.39
CA ALA A 215 15.32 -10.01 8.31
C ALA A 215 16.82 -9.72 8.47
N ARG A 216 17.63 -10.73 8.12
CA ARG A 216 19.10 -10.59 8.01
C ARG A 216 19.53 -10.30 6.57
N GLU A 217 18.72 -10.69 5.61
CA GLU A 217 18.99 -10.58 4.16
C GLU A 217 17.79 -9.94 3.45
N ILE A 218 18.06 -9.18 2.39
CA ILE A 218 17.00 -8.55 1.58
C ILE A 218 16.07 -9.60 0.95
N GLY A 219 16.61 -10.76 0.58
CA GLY A 219 15.80 -11.83 -0.01
C GLY A 219 14.73 -12.40 0.93
N SER A 220 14.94 -12.36 2.25
CA SER A 220 13.97 -12.84 3.23
C SER A 220 12.81 -11.87 3.45
N LEU A 221 12.96 -10.59 3.09
CA LEU A 221 11.88 -9.59 3.17
C LEU A 221 10.66 -10.00 2.33
N PHE A 222 10.90 -10.61 1.15
CA PHE A 222 9.84 -11.02 0.23
C PHE A 222 8.94 -12.14 0.77
N TRP A 223 9.37 -12.85 1.80
CA TRP A 223 8.58 -13.87 2.50
C TRP A 223 8.00 -13.34 3.82
N LEU A 224 8.83 -12.62 4.58
CA LEU A 224 8.44 -12.14 5.90
C LEU A 224 7.36 -11.06 5.84
N ALA A 225 7.45 -10.12 4.89
CA ALA A 225 6.47 -9.03 4.82
C ALA A 225 5.06 -9.54 4.48
N PRO A 226 4.84 -10.42 3.45
CA PRO A 226 3.54 -11.01 3.19
C PRO A 226 3.00 -11.86 4.35
N LEU A 227 3.86 -12.60 5.04
CA LEU A 227 3.48 -13.38 6.21
C LEU A 227 2.97 -12.47 7.34
N ILE A 228 3.73 -11.42 7.67
CA ILE A 228 3.35 -10.43 8.69
C ILE A 228 2.06 -9.71 8.30
N ALA A 229 1.91 -9.34 7.02
CA ALA A 229 0.68 -8.73 6.51
C ALA A 229 -0.52 -9.67 6.69
N GLY A 230 -0.39 -10.94 6.30
CA GLY A 230 -1.44 -11.94 6.44
C GLY A 230 -1.87 -12.12 7.89
N VAL A 231 -0.90 -12.32 8.80
CA VAL A 231 -1.17 -12.47 10.24
C VAL A 231 -1.79 -11.19 10.82
N GLY A 232 -1.25 -10.02 10.48
CA GLY A 232 -1.75 -8.73 10.98
C GLY A 232 -3.15 -8.40 10.47
N VAL A 233 -3.45 -8.67 9.20
CA VAL A 233 -4.78 -8.47 8.64
C VAL A 233 -5.79 -9.44 9.26
N LEU A 234 -5.46 -10.73 9.35
CA LEU A 234 -6.36 -11.72 9.96
C LEU A 234 -6.65 -11.40 11.42
N SER A 235 -5.62 -11.13 12.22
CA SER A 235 -5.81 -10.78 13.64
C SER A 235 -6.59 -9.48 13.81
N GLY A 236 -6.33 -8.48 12.95
CA GLY A 236 -7.05 -7.22 12.95
C GLY A 236 -8.52 -7.37 12.57
N LEU A 237 -8.85 -8.22 11.57
CA LEU A 237 -10.24 -8.53 11.19
C LEU A 237 -10.99 -9.23 12.32
N ILE A 238 -10.35 -10.20 12.99
CA ILE A 238 -10.93 -10.90 14.12
C ILE A 238 -11.23 -9.93 15.27
N LEU A 239 -10.27 -9.07 15.64
CA LEU A 239 -10.47 -8.06 16.68
C LEU A 239 -11.55 -7.05 16.31
N ALA A 240 -11.56 -6.58 15.06
CA ALA A 240 -12.58 -5.64 14.57
C ALA A 240 -13.99 -6.23 14.66
N HIS A 241 -14.14 -7.52 14.33
CA HIS A 241 -15.42 -8.23 14.42
C HIS A 241 -15.93 -8.35 15.86
N PHE A 242 -15.03 -8.66 16.82
CA PHE A 242 -15.45 -8.85 18.22
C PHE A 242 -15.79 -7.55 18.96
N TYR A 243 -15.17 -6.43 18.58
CA TYR A 243 -15.34 -5.14 19.25
C TYR A 243 -16.18 -4.15 18.45
N ASP A 244 -16.76 -4.55 17.31
CA ASP A 244 -17.52 -3.69 16.40
C ASP A 244 -16.75 -2.42 15.95
N PHE A 245 -15.42 -2.56 15.83
CA PHE A 245 -14.57 -1.47 15.37
C PHE A 245 -14.40 -1.47 13.84
N PRO A 246 -14.10 -0.31 13.24
CA PRO A 246 -13.84 -0.23 11.81
C PRO A 246 -12.56 -1.04 11.46
N PRO A 247 -12.66 -2.04 10.55
CA PRO A 247 -11.62 -3.03 10.33
C PRO A 247 -10.28 -2.47 9.91
N GLY A 248 -10.28 -1.47 9.01
CA GLY A 248 -9.04 -0.90 8.48
C GLY A 248 -8.16 -0.26 9.55
N GLN A 249 -8.77 0.48 10.49
CA GLN A 249 -8.05 1.13 11.60
C GLN A 249 -7.48 0.09 12.57
N VAL A 250 -8.25 -0.94 12.91
CA VAL A 250 -7.79 -2.01 13.80
C VAL A 250 -6.60 -2.75 13.19
N ILE A 251 -6.67 -3.09 11.90
CA ILE A 251 -5.56 -3.74 11.17
C ILE A 251 -4.29 -2.88 11.24
N VAL A 252 -4.41 -1.57 10.99
CA VAL A 252 -3.26 -0.67 11.03
C VAL A 252 -2.67 -0.58 12.44
N VAL A 253 -3.50 -0.52 13.48
CA VAL A 253 -3.03 -0.55 14.88
C VAL A 253 -2.28 -1.84 15.17
N VAL A 254 -2.83 -3.00 14.81
CA VAL A 254 -2.19 -4.31 15.01
C VAL A 254 -0.84 -4.38 14.28
N LEU A 255 -0.80 -3.98 13.01
CA LEU A 255 0.44 -3.95 12.23
C LEU A 255 1.48 -2.98 12.81
N THR A 256 1.03 -1.84 13.35
CA THR A 256 1.90 -0.87 14.03
C THR A 256 2.52 -1.49 15.27
N LEU A 257 1.71 -2.17 16.10
CA LEU A 257 2.20 -2.87 17.29
C LEU A 257 3.23 -3.96 16.92
N ILE A 258 2.96 -4.77 15.90
CA ILE A 258 3.90 -5.78 15.39
C ILE A 258 5.21 -5.09 14.95
N SER A 259 5.12 -3.98 14.20
CA SER A 259 6.29 -3.24 13.72
C SER A 259 7.12 -2.66 14.88
N LEU A 260 6.47 -2.13 15.91
CA LEU A 260 7.14 -1.62 17.10
C LEU A 260 7.81 -2.74 17.90
N MET A 261 7.12 -3.86 18.14
CA MET A 261 7.68 -5.01 18.85
C MET A 261 8.92 -5.58 18.15
N THR A 262 8.85 -5.71 16.82
CA THR A 262 10.00 -6.17 16.02
C THR A 262 11.15 -5.14 16.04
N GLY A 263 10.85 -3.84 16.07
CA GLY A 263 11.83 -2.78 16.21
C GLY A 263 12.56 -2.84 17.55
N VAL A 264 11.83 -2.98 18.64
CA VAL A 264 12.40 -3.16 19.99
C VAL A 264 13.27 -4.42 20.07
N ALA A 265 12.78 -5.54 19.53
CA ALA A 265 13.54 -6.80 19.49
C ALA A 265 14.86 -6.66 18.70
N ARG A 266 14.86 -5.85 17.63
CA ARG A 266 16.09 -5.54 16.87
C ARG A 266 17.11 -4.79 17.70
N VAL A 267 16.69 -3.76 18.46
CA VAL A 267 17.60 -2.98 19.32
C VAL A 267 18.26 -3.87 20.37
N PHE A 268 17.48 -4.73 21.03
CA PHE A 268 18.04 -5.69 22.00
C PHE A 268 19.02 -6.69 21.38
N ARG A 269 18.79 -7.13 20.14
CA ARG A 269 19.69 -8.04 19.44
C ARG A 269 21.00 -7.38 19.00
N GLN A 270 21.02 -6.06 18.82
CA GLN A 270 22.23 -5.31 18.46
C GLN A 270 23.09 -4.92 19.68
N SER A 271 22.50 -4.94 20.89
CA SER A 271 23.18 -4.64 22.15
C SER A 271 23.82 -5.87 22.83
N MET A 272 23.57 -7.08 22.31
CA MET A 272 24.25 -8.32 22.72
C MET A 272 25.35 -8.70 21.73
#